data_cafed960226155898fbdde8a911b3f93
#
_entry.id   cafed960226155898fbdde8a911b3f93
#
_cell.length_a   1.000
_cell.length_b   1.000
_cell.length_c   1.000
_cell.angle_alpha   90.00
_cell.angle_beta   90.00
_cell.angle_gamma   90.00
#
_symmetry.space_group_name_H-M   'P 1'
#
loop_
_entity.id
_entity.type
_entity.pdbx_description
1 polymer ?
#
loop_
_entity_poly.entity_id
_entity_poly.type
_entity_poly.pdbx_seq_one_letter_code
_entity_poly.pdbx_strand_id
1 'polypeptide(L)'
;MAQRRRNSVLECLERCRRLVRPMSLSHVTIFLYIAENQGLNVTELADVCRTTTATASRTARSLMVEGAMDALPPFFGLVEAHPNPQDSKGRVLFLTKSGRRLRDEMDDIIQQAVTISG
;
A
#
# COMPACT_ATOMS: atom_id res chain seq x y z
N MET A 1 1.91 -14.18 32.03
CA MET A 1 2.13 -12.78 31.59
C MET A 1 0.83 -12.24 31.01
N ALA A 2 0.39 -11.09 31.47
CA ALA A 2 -0.85 -10.50 30.97
C ALA A 2 -0.69 -10.06 29.51
N GLN A 3 -1.67 -10.38 28.70
CA GLN A 3 -1.71 -9.88 27.35
C GLN A 3 -2.05 -8.40 27.37
N ARG A 4 -1.29 -7.63 26.63
CA ARG A 4 -1.59 -6.22 26.46
C ARG A 4 -2.64 -6.06 25.38
N ARG A 5 -3.60 -5.18 25.65
CA ARG A 5 -4.54 -4.78 24.63
C ARG A 5 -3.81 -4.07 23.50
N ARG A 6 -4.19 -4.38 22.27
CA ARG A 6 -3.61 -3.74 21.11
C ARG A 6 -4.74 -3.22 20.23
N ASN A 7 -4.76 -1.92 20.00
CA ASN A 7 -5.78 -1.31 19.15
C ASN A 7 -5.59 -1.68 17.69
N SER A 8 -6.66 -1.56 16.91
CA SER A 8 -6.66 -1.98 15.52
C SER A 8 -5.66 -1.21 14.66
N VAL A 9 -5.48 0.09 14.91
CA VAL A 9 -4.50 0.88 14.16
C VAL A 9 -3.08 0.36 14.41
N LEU A 10 -2.72 0.14 15.67
CA LEU A 10 -1.40 -0.39 16.02
C LEU A 10 -1.19 -1.77 15.40
N GLU A 11 -2.19 -2.64 15.47
CA GLU A 11 -2.09 -3.98 14.86
C GLU A 11 -1.82 -3.89 13.37
N CYS A 12 -2.52 -3.01 12.65
CA CYS A 12 -2.33 -2.82 11.22
C CYS A 12 -0.91 -2.33 10.93
N LEU A 13 -0.43 -1.34 11.68
CA LEU A 13 0.92 -0.80 11.48
C LEU A 13 1.99 -1.84 11.82
N GLU A 14 1.80 -2.62 12.86
CA GLU A 14 2.74 -3.69 13.20
C GLU A 14 2.77 -4.77 12.13
N ARG A 15 1.64 -5.05 11.49
CA ARG A 15 1.61 -6.00 10.37
C ARG A 15 2.47 -5.49 9.21
N CYS A 16 2.39 -4.20 8.91
CA CYS A 16 3.22 -3.58 7.87
C CYS A 16 4.70 -3.59 8.28
N ARG A 17 4.98 -3.35 9.57
CA ARG A 17 6.36 -3.28 10.06
C ARG A 17 7.08 -4.63 10.01
N ARG A 18 6.33 -5.74 10.00
CA ARG A 18 6.89 -7.10 9.97
C ARG A 18 7.22 -7.59 8.57
N LEU A 19 7.03 -6.78 7.54
CA LEU A 19 7.45 -7.13 6.19
C LEU A 19 8.97 -7.16 6.11
N VAL A 20 9.49 -7.63 4.98
CA VAL A 20 10.93 -7.79 4.75
C VAL A 20 11.71 -6.54 5.17
N ARG A 21 11.13 -5.36 4.93
CA ARG A 21 11.65 -4.08 5.44
C ARG A 21 10.47 -3.29 5.99
N PRO A 22 10.70 -2.52 7.06
CA PRO A 22 9.62 -1.70 7.61
C PRO A 22 9.15 -0.66 6.60
N MET A 23 7.86 -0.52 6.46
CA MET A 23 7.26 0.50 5.61
C MET A 23 7.23 1.83 6.35
N SER A 24 7.60 2.90 5.64
CA SER A 24 7.39 4.26 6.15
C SER A 24 5.88 4.57 6.14
N LEU A 25 5.51 5.64 6.85
CA LEU A 25 4.12 6.10 6.83
C LEU A 25 3.66 6.42 5.41
N SER A 26 4.54 7.00 4.59
CA SER A 26 4.22 7.30 3.19
C SER A 26 3.94 6.02 2.40
N HIS A 27 4.72 4.97 2.61
CA HIS A 27 4.47 3.69 1.95
C HIS A 27 3.12 3.11 2.35
N VAL A 28 2.81 3.10 3.64
CA VAL A 28 1.53 2.57 4.14
C VAL A 28 0.37 3.37 3.57
N THR A 29 0.47 4.70 3.60
CA THR A 29 -0.59 5.57 3.12
C THR A 29 -0.85 5.38 1.63
N ILE A 30 0.20 5.39 0.81
CA ILE A 30 0.07 5.19 -0.64
C ILE A 30 -0.48 3.78 -0.94
N PHE A 31 -0.01 2.76 -0.23
CA PHE A 31 -0.54 1.41 -0.38
C PHE A 31 -2.06 1.38 -0.13
N LEU A 32 -2.52 2.02 0.93
CA LEU A 32 -3.94 2.05 1.27
C LEU A 32 -4.77 2.81 0.24
N TYR A 33 -4.25 3.92 -0.29
CA TYR A 33 -4.93 4.64 -1.36
C TYR A 33 -5.07 3.77 -2.61
N ILE A 34 -4.03 3.04 -2.97
CA ILE A 34 -4.09 2.12 -4.11
C ILE A 34 -5.09 0.99 -3.83
N ALA A 35 -5.07 0.44 -2.61
CA ALA A 35 -5.98 -0.64 -2.23
C ALA A 35 -7.45 -0.23 -2.35
N GLU A 36 -7.78 1.00 -1.96
CA GLU A 36 -9.14 1.52 -2.06
C GLU A 36 -9.54 1.87 -3.49
N ASN A 37 -8.58 2.15 -4.35
CA ASN A 37 -8.83 2.72 -5.67
C ASN A 37 -8.01 1.99 -6.73
N GLN A 38 -8.12 0.68 -6.80
CA GLN A 38 -7.36 -0.09 -7.80
C GLN A 38 -7.74 0.36 -9.20
N GLY A 39 -6.73 0.53 -10.04
CA GLY A 39 -6.90 1.03 -11.39
C GLY A 39 -6.58 2.51 -11.57
N LEU A 40 -6.13 3.20 -10.51
CA LEU A 40 -5.67 4.59 -10.65
C LEU A 40 -4.34 4.64 -11.41
N ASN A 41 -4.15 5.69 -12.22
CA ASN A 41 -2.83 6.03 -12.71
C ASN A 41 -2.10 6.89 -11.67
N VAL A 42 -0.82 7.17 -11.91
CA VAL A 42 0.00 7.91 -10.93
C VAL A 42 -0.51 9.34 -10.73
N THR A 43 -0.98 9.99 -11.78
CA THR A 43 -1.52 11.35 -11.68
C THR A 43 -2.75 11.38 -10.77
N GLU A 44 -3.66 10.43 -10.97
CA GLU A 44 -4.85 10.31 -10.12
C GLU A 44 -4.48 9.97 -8.68
N LEU A 45 -3.49 9.09 -8.50
CA LEU A 45 -2.99 8.73 -7.17
C LEU A 45 -2.43 9.95 -6.45
N ALA A 46 -1.59 10.74 -7.14
CA ALA A 46 -1.03 11.97 -6.58
C ALA A 46 -2.13 12.94 -6.14
N ASP A 47 -3.18 13.04 -6.94
CA ASP A 47 -4.30 13.94 -6.67
C ASP A 47 -5.07 13.53 -5.41
N VAL A 48 -5.45 12.25 -5.30
CA VAL A 48 -6.18 11.78 -4.11
C VAL A 48 -5.33 11.82 -2.84
N CYS A 49 -4.01 11.62 -2.97
CA CYS A 49 -3.08 11.68 -1.84
C CYS A 49 -2.68 13.10 -1.49
N ARG A 50 -3.01 14.08 -2.31
CA ARG A 50 -2.59 15.48 -2.16
C ARG A 50 -1.07 15.61 -2.08
N THR A 51 -0.38 14.95 -2.99
CA THR A 51 1.07 14.99 -3.09
C THR A 51 1.48 15.25 -4.54
N THR A 52 2.77 15.39 -4.78
CA THR A 52 3.28 15.58 -6.13
C THR A 52 3.26 14.26 -6.90
N THR A 53 3.18 14.35 -8.23
CA THR A 53 3.27 13.18 -9.10
C THR A 53 4.61 12.46 -8.90
N ALA A 54 5.69 13.22 -8.71
CA ALA A 54 7.03 12.65 -8.47
C ALA A 54 7.06 11.81 -7.19
N THR A 55 6.48 12.32 -6.10
CA THR A 55 6.42 11.59 -4.83
C THR A 55 5.54 10.35 -4.94
N ALA A 56 4.35 10.48 -5.53
CA ALA A 56 3.44 9.36 -5.71
C ALA A 56 4.08 8.27 -6.58
N SER A 57 4.74 8.66 -7.66
CA SER A 57 5.42 7.73 -8.57
C SER A 57 6.54 6.97 -7.84
N ARG A 58 7.41 7.71 -7.14
CA ARG A 58 8.53 7.08 -6.44
C ARG A 58 8.06 6.11 -5.37
N THR A 59 7.07 6.50 -4.59
CA THR A 59 6.53 5.65 -3.52
C THR A 59 5.85 4.42 -4.09
N ALA A 60 5.01 4.59 -5.12
CA ALA A 60 4.33 3.46 -5.77
C ALA A 60 5.34 2.48 -6.37
N ARG A 61 6.41 2.99 -6.99
CA ARG A 61 7.44 2.14 -7.60
C ARG A 61 8.20 1.33 -6.55
N SER A 62 8.39 1.87 -5.35
CA SER A 62 9.04 1.14 -4.26
C SER A 62 8.14 0.05 -3.67
N LEU A 63 6.84 0.10 -3.92
CA LEU A 63 5.90 -0.93 -3.52
C LEU A 63 5.82 -2.09 -4.51
N MET A 64 6.49 -1.98 -5.66
CA MET A 64 6.44 -2.99 -6.71
C MET A 64 7.36 -4.18 -6.42
N VAL A 65 7.19 -5.23 -7.23
CA VAL A 65 8.00 -6.45 -7.14
C VAL A 65 9.37 -6.19 -7.76
N GLU A 66 10.43 -6.68 -7.13
CA GLU A 66 11.78 -6.62 -7.69
C GLU A 66 11.79 -7.27 -9.08
N GLY A 67 12.38 -6.58 -10.05
CA GLY A 67 12.43 -7.05 -11.43
C GLY A 67 11.30 -6.52 -12.30
N ALA A 68 10.25 -5.94 -11.72
CA ALA A 68 9.20 -5.31 -12.49
C ALA A 68 9.71 -4.02 -13.13
N MET A 69 9.11 -3.63 -14.26
CA MET A 69 9.49 -2.40 -14.96
C MET A 69 9.34 -1.20 -14.01
N ASP A 70 10.40 -0.41 -13.91
CA ASP A 70 10.46 0.80 -13.08
C ASP A 70 10.38 0.58 -11.58
N ALA A 71 10.42 -0.66 -11.10
CA ALA A 71 10.39 -0.93 -9.67
C ALA A 71 11.62 -0.35 -8.98
N LEU A 72 11.43 0.12 -7.74
CA LEU A 72 12.48 0.72 -6.93
C LEU A 72 12.64 -0.03 -5.60
N PRO A 73 13.84 -0.05 -5.01
CA PRO A 73 14.00 -0.53 -3.65
C PRO A 73 13.10 0.25 -2.70
N PRO A 74 12.59 -0.38 -1.65
CA PRO A 74 12.91 -1.74 -1.18
C PRO A 74 12.09 -2.88 -1.77
N PHE A 75 11.37 -2.68 -2.85
CA PHE A 75 10.62 -3.72 -3.54
C PHE A 75 9.69 -4.49 -2.60
N PHE A 76 8.72 -3.82 -2.02
CA PHE A 76 7.79 -4.46 -1.07
C PHE A 76 6.93 -5.55 -1.71
N GLY A 77 6.77 -5.53 -3.04
CA GLY A 77 6.05 -6.58 -3.75
C GLY A 77 4.54 -6.54 -3.57
N LEU A 78 3.98 -5.39 -3.23
CA LEU A 78 2.57 -5.24 -2.89
C LEU A 78 1.73 -4.66 -4.03
N VAL A 79 2.37 -4.05 -5.02
CA VAL A 79 1.70 -3.31 -6.10
C VAL A 79 2.26 -3.75 -7.45
N GLU A 80 1.41 -3.77 -8.45
CA GLU A 80 1.79 -4.02 -9.84
C GLU A 80 1.14 -2.98 -10.75
N ALA A 81 1.78 -2.71 -11.87
CA ALA A 81 1.28 -1.75 -12.84
C ALA A 81 0.94 -2.47 -14.14
N HIS A 82 -0.17 -2.09 -14.74
CA HIS A 82 -0.64 -2.66 -16.00
C HIS A 82 -0.85 -1.55 -17.01
N PRO A 83 -0.76 -1.85 -18.33
CA PRO A 83 -1.06 -0.85 -19.34
C PRO A 83 -2.48 -0.30 -19.15
N ASN A 84 -2.62 1.01 -19.35
CA ASN A 84 -3.93 1.64 -19.30
C ASN A 84 -4.66 1.37 -20.63
N PRO A 85 -5.84 0.73 -20.60
CA PRO A 85 -6.56 0.44 -21.85
C PRO A 85 -6.97 1.69 -22.63
N GLN A 86 -7.06 2.84 -21.96
CA GLN A 86 -7.51 4.09 -22.57
C GLN A 86 -6.37 5.03 -22.91
N ASP A 87 -5.14 4.69 -22.55
CA ASP A 87 -3.97 5.51 -22.82
C ASP A 87 -2.75 4.60 -22.99
N SER A 88 -2.25 4.49 -24.22
CA SER A 88 -1.14 3.59 -24.52
C SER A 88 0.16 3.93 -23.79
N LYS A 89 0.29 5.15 -23.30
CA LYS A 89 1.49 5.61 -22.56
C LYS A 89 1.34 5.51 -21.05
N GLY A 90 0.10 5.39 -20.57
CA GLY A 90 -0.18 5.36 -19.16
C GLY A 90 -0.18 3.94 -18.60
N ARG A 91 -0.05 3.87 -17.28
CA ARG A 91 -0.14 2.61 -16.55
C ARG A 91 -1.05 2.82 -15.36
N VAL A 92 -1.78 1.76 -15.01
CA VAL A 92 -2.70 1.76 -13.87
C VAL A 92 -2.22 0.79 -12.82
N LEU A 93 -2.50 1.11 -11.56
CA LEU A 93 -1.93 0.41 -10.41
C LEU A 93 -2.95 -0.51 -9.76
N PHE A 94 -2.50 -1.71 -9.42
CA PHE A 94 -3.30 -2.72 -8.74
C PHE A 94 -2.47 -3.37 -7.64
N LEU A 95 -3.14 -4.05 -6.72
CA LEU A 95 -2.45 -4.85 -5.72
C LEU A 95 -2.00 -6.18 -6.34
N THR A 96 -0.84 -6.64 -5.92
CA THR A 96 -0.40 -8.01 -6.18
C THR A 96 -1.16 -8.97 -5.26
N LYS A 97 -0.93 -10.27 -5.43
CA LYS A 97 -1.45 -11.27 -4.50
C LYS A 97 -1.00 -10.97 -3.06
N SER A 98 0.27 -10.62 -2.88
CA SER A 98 0.80 -10.23 -1.56
C SER A 98 0.14 -8.97 -1.03
N GLY A 99 -0.11 -7.99 -1.90
CA GLY A 99 -0.81 -6.77 -1.52
C GLY A 99 -2.25 -7.05 -1.08
N ARG A 100 -2.95 -7.90 -1.81
CA ARG A 100 -4.31 -8.30 -1.43
C ARG A 100 -4.32 -9.06 -0.11
N ARG A 101 -3.32 -9.91 0.13
CA ARG A 101 -3.19 -10.62 1.41
C ARG A 101 -3.01 -9.65 2.57
N LEU A 102 -2.13 -8.66 2.42
CA LEU A 102 -1.93 -7.64 3.45
C LEU A 102 -3.22 -6.86 3.70
N ARG A 103 -3.90 -6.43 2.62
CA ARG A 103 -5.18 -5.74 2.75
C ARG A 103 -6.20 -6.58 3.54
N ASP A 104 -6.32 -7.86 3.21
CA ASP A 104 -7.28 -8.73 3.86
C ASP A 104 -6.94 -8.96 5.33
N GLU A 105 -5.66 -9.07 5.67
CA GLU A 105 -5.21 -9.15 7.06
C GLU A 105 -5.57 -7.90 7.84
N MET A 106 -5.40 -6.73 7.22
CA MET A 106 -5.76 -5.46 7.84
C MET A 106 -7.28 -5.35 8.01
N ASP A 107 -8.05 -5.78 7.02
CA ASP A 107 -9.51 -5.80 7.13
C ASP A 107 -9.97 -6.68 8.30
N ASP A 108 -9.37 -7.84 8.47
CA ASP A 108 -9.70 -8.73 9.59
C ASP A 108 -9.44 -8.03 10.94
N ILE A 109 -8.35 -7.30 11.04
CA ILE A 109 -8.01 -6.55 12.25
C ILE A 109 -9.05 -5.45 12.50
N ILE A 110 -9.40 -4.70 11.45
CA ILE A 110 -10.36 -3.59 11.54
C ILE A 110 -11.74 -4.10 11.93
N GLN A 111 -12.13 -5.26 11.45
CA GLN A 111 -13.44 -5.84 11.79
C GLN A 111 -13.59 -6.13 13.28
N GLN A 112 -12.50 -6.33 14.00
CA GLN A 112 -12.53 -6.52 15.43
C GLN A 112 -12.73 -5.22 16.21
N ALA A 113 -12.52 -4.09 15.58
CA ALA A 113 -12.83 -2.75 16.04
C ALA A 113 -12.33 -2.44 17.46
N VAL A 114 -11.06 -2.67 17.72
CA VAL A 114 -10.43 -2.30 19.00
C VAL A 114 -9.95 -0.86 18.90
N THR A 115 -10.55 0.01 19.71
CA THR A 115 -10.25 1.45 19.69
C THR A 115 -8.91 1.77 20.34
N ILE A 116 -8.38 2.96 20.04
CA ILE A 116 -7.11 3.41 20.61
C ILE A 116 -7.26 3.67 22.11
N SER A 117 -8.35 4.28 22.49
CA SER A 117 -8.53 4.73 23.88
C SER A 117 -8.99 3.66 24.85
N GLY A 118 -9.33 2.50 24.39
CA GLY A 118 -9.73 1.41 25.27
C GLY A 118 -11.21 1.19 25.44
#